data_e27e8f66f76a5669a525222ffbac2f70
#
_entry.id   e27e8f66f76a5669a525222ffbac2f70
#
_cell.length_a   1.000
_cell.length_b   1.000
_cell.length_c   1.000
_cell.angle_alpha   90.00
_cell.angle_beta   90.00
_cell.angle_gamma   90.00
#
_symmetry.space_group_name_H-M   'P 1'
#
loop_
_entity.id
_entity.type
_entity.pdbx_description
1 polymer ?
#
loop_
_entity_poly.entity_id
_entity_poly.type
_entity_poly.pdbx_seq_one_letter_code
_entity_poly.pdbx_strand_id
1 'polypeptide(L)'
;MSEYLHKIISCLEQIENEERERLDAVSRLVADTIKSDGLIFTFGCGHSHLPGLDAFYRAGGLANVSPMLDTDLMLHNGAAKSSRMEKMSGLAPEIFRRYTLSGSDMLFIFSASGKNQVPVEMADAARAAGIRTVGVSSAAYHEKGGKLHQHVDVAIDCKVPYGDACIPVGDVAMGGLSTATACFILNTCLIEGAKLALAEGTKPPIYLSGNIEGGRDHNMVLEEMYLGRVKHL
;
A
#
# COMPACT_ATOMS: atom_id res chain seq x y z
N MET A 1 9.01 -13.44 25.40
CA MET A 1 8.62 -12.88 24.07
C MET A 1 9.74 -13.18 23.09
N SER A 2 9.42 -13.59 21.84
CA SER A 2 10.48 -13.86 20.86
C SER A 2 11.20 -12.57 20.45
N GLU A 3 12.47 -12.67 20.06
CA GLU A 3 13.23 -11.52 19.58
C GLU A 3 12.58 -10.87 18.35
N TYR A 4 12.06 -11.70 17.43
CA TYR A 4 11.37 -11.21 16.25
C TYR A 4 10.12 -10.39 16.60
N LEU A 5 9.32 -10.82 17.60
CA LEU A 5 8.17 -10.05 18.06
C LEU A 5 8.57 -8.70 18.64
N HIS A 6 9.65 -8.65 19.44
CA HIS A 6 10.18 -7.39 19.95
C HIS A 6 10.59 -6.43 18.82
N LYS A 7 11.25 -6.95 17.76
CA LYS A 7 11.63 -6.13 16.60
C LYS A 7 10.44 -5.57 15.86
N ILE A 8 9.39 -6.39 15.66
CA ILE A 8 8.13 -5.92 15.03
C ILE A 8 7.51 -4.82 15.88
N ILE A 9 7.28 -5.06 17.18
CA ILE A 9 6.64 -4.08 18.07
C ILE A 9 7.43 -2.78 18.06
N SER A 10 8.74 -2.83 18.27
CA SER A 10 9.60 -1.63 18.28
C SER A 10 9.51 -0.85 16.96
N CYS A 11 9.47 -1.54 15.82
CA CYS A 11 9.36 -0.90 14.53
C CYS A 11 7.98 -0.22 14.33
N LEU A 12 6.90 -0.88 14.75
CA LEU A 12 5.56 -0.32 14.68
C LEU A 12 5.39 0.90 15.61
N GLU A 13 5.94 0.85 16.83
CA GLU A 13 5.95 1.98 17.76
C GLU A 13 6.75 3.17 17.23
N GLN A 14 7.89 2.92 16.56
CA GLN A 14 8.64 3.98 15.89
C GLN A 14 7.84 4.63 14.77
N ILE A 15 7.16 3.85 13.93
CA ILE A 15 6.29 4.39 12.87
C ILE A 15 5.16 5.23 13.48
N GLU A 16 4.47 4.71 14.50
CA GLU A 16 3.37 5.42 15.15
C GLU A 16 3.80 6.77 15.75
N ASN A 17 4.99 6.83 16.33
CA ASN A 17 5.49 8.03 17.00
C ASN A 17 6.18 9.01 16.04
N GLU A 18 7.04 8.53 15.13
CA GLU A 18 7.89 9.37 14.30
C GLU A 18 7.27 9.77 12.97
N GLU A 19 6.29 8.99 12.47
CA GLU A 19 5.58 9.28 11.22
C GLU A 19 4.15 9.80 11.44
N ARG A 20 3.79 10.14 12.67
CA ARG A 20 2.42 10.54 13.07
C ARG A 20 1.82 11.61 12.15
N GLU A 21 2.53 12.69 11.92
CA GLU A 21 2.05 13.79 11.07
C GLU A 21 1.77 13.33 9.63
N ARG A 22 2.61 12.42 9.10
CA ARG A 22 2.42 11.86 7.76
C ARG A 22 1.27 10.87 7.71
N LEU A 23 1.14 10.02 8.73
CA LEU A 23 -0.01 9.11 8.87
C LEU A 23 -1.33 9.89 8.93
N ASP A 24 -1.37 10.97 9.72
CA ASP A 24 -2.54 11.83 9.83
C ASP A 24 -2.84 12.55 8.48
N ALA A 25 -1.83 13.05 7.79
CA ALA A 25 -1.99 13.66 6.47
C ALA A 25 -2.54 12.66 5.44
N VAL A 26 -2.02 11.43 5.42
CA VAL A 26 -2.49 10.38 4.51
C VAL A 26 -3.90 9.91 4.89
N SER A 27 -4.22 9.84 6.18
CA SER A 27 -5.59 9.53 6.64
C SER A 27 -6.61 10.56 6.15
N ARG A 28 -6.24 11.85 6.09
CA ARG A 28 -7.08 12.89 5.47
C ARG A 28 -7.24 12.67 3.97
N LEU A 29 -6.17 12.31 3.24
CA LEU A 29 -6.28 11.96 1.82
C LEU A 29 -7.21 10.77 1.58
N VAL A 30 -7.17 9.76 2.44
CA VAL A 30 -8.11 8.62 2.40
C VAL A 30 -9.54 9.10 2.64
N ALA A 31 -9.77 9.94 3.66
CA ALA A 31 -11.10 10.50 3.93
C ALA A 31 -11.65 11.30 2.74
N ASP A 32 -10.83 12.16 2.15
CA ASP A 32 -11.20 12.96 0.98
C ASP A 32 -11.49 12.08 -0.24
N THR A 33 -10.74 11.00 -0.43
CA THR A 33 -10.97 10.00 -1.48
C THR A 33 -12.32 9.30 -1.28
N ILE A 34 -12.64 8.88 -0.05
CA ILE A 34 -13.94 8.27 0.28
C ILE A 34 -15.09 9.26 0.01
N LYS A 35 -14.96 10.50 0.47
CA LYS A 35 -15.98 11.56 0.30
C LYS A 35 -16.23 11.93 -1.16
N SER A 36 -15.21 11.83 -1.99
CA SER A 36 -15.28 12.12 -3.42
C SER A 36 -15.65 10.89 -4.26
N ASP A 37 -16.08 9.79 -3.64
CA ASP A 37 -16.34 8.50 -4.29
C ASP A 37 -15.16 8.01 -5.16
N GLY A 38 -13.93 8.30 -4.72
CA GLY A 38 -12.69 7.88 -5.37
C GLY A 38 -12.27 6.47 -4.99
N LEU A 39 -11.34 5.92 -5.76
CA LEU A 39 -10.69 4.64 -5.46
C LEU A 39 -9.34 4.86 -4.78
N ILE A 40 -8.98 3.93 -3.92
CA ILE A 40 -7.68 3.87 -3.25
C ILE A 40 -6.87 2.78 -3.95
N PHE A 41 -6.01 3.19 -4.87
CA PHE A 41 -5.14 2.27 -5.56
C PHE A 41 -3.93 1.90 -4.70
N THR A 42 -3.43 0.68 -4.89
CA THR A 42 -2.20 0.21 -4.25
C THR A 42 -1.29 -0.46 -5.28
N PHE A 43 0.02 -0.25 -5.16
CA PHE A 43 1.01 -0.85 -6.06
C PHE A 43 2.27 -1.27 -5.30
N GLY A 44 2.87 -2.38 -5.71
CA GLY A 44 4.17 -2.85 -5.25
C GLY A 44 4.67 -4.03 -6.09
N CYS A 45 5.99 -4.27 -6.05
CA CYS A 45 6.64 -5.38 -6.72
C CYS A 45 7.07 -6.45 -5.71
N GLY A 46 7.09 -7.72 -6.10
CA GLY A 46 7.49 -8.81 -5.22
C GLY A 46 6.63 -8.84 -3.95
N HIS A 47 7.24 -8.94 -2.78
CA HIS A 47 6.51 -8.91 -1.50
C HIS A 47 5.81 -7.56 -1.23
N SER A 48 6.24 -6.48 -1.87
CA SER A 48 5.64 -5.16 -1.67
C SER A 48 4.21 -5.02 -2.22
N HIS A 49 3.68 -5.99 -3.00
CA HIS A 49 2.27 -6.00 -3.39
C HIS A 49 1.33 -6.55 -2.30
N LEU A 50 1.88 -7.27 -1.31
CA LEU A 50 1.10 -7.95 -0.26
C LEU A 50 0.21 -7.00 0.57
N PRO A 51 0.64 -5.79 0.97
CA PRO A 51 -0.24 -4.87 1.67
C PRO A 51 -1.50 -4.52 0.88
N GLY A 52 -1.38 -4.35 -0.43
CA GLY A 52 -2.52 -4.11 -1.31
C GLY A 52 -3.47 -5.32 -1.40
N LEU A 53 -2.93 -6.54 -1.45
CA LEU A 53 -3.75 -7.75 -1.40
C LEU A 53 -4.39 -7.95 -0.03
N ASP A 54 -3.67 -7.60 1.06
CA ASP A 54 -4.23 -7.68 2.41
C ASP A 54 -5.43 -6.74 2.59
N ALA A 55 -5.37 -5.54 2.02
CA ALA A 55 -6.46 -4.56 2.12
C ALA A 55 -7.62 -4.83 1.15
N PHE A 56 -7.38 -5.54 0.04
CA PHE A 56 -8.36 -5.79 -1.00
C PHE A 56 -9.34 -6.91 -0.63
N TYR A 57 -10.64 -6.66 -0.89
CA TYR A 57 -11.72 -7.65 -0.80
C TYR A 57 -11.70 -8.51 0.47
N ARG A 58 -11.58 -7.87 1.62
CA ARG A 58 -11.54 -8.56 2.92
C ARG A 58 -12.58 -8.03 3.90
N ALA A 59 -13.03 -8.89 4.79
CA ALA A 59 -13.85 -8.49 5.92
C ALA A 59 -13.16 -7.40 6.74
N GLY A 60 -13.85 -6.29 6.97
CA GLY A 60 -13.33 -5.12 7.66
C GLY A 60 -12.47 -4.19 6.79
N GLY A 61 -12.28 -4.49 5.50
CA GLY A 61 -11.60 -3.63 4.54
C GLY A 61 -12.54 -2.71 3.79
N LEU A 62 -11.99 -1.67 3.15
CA LEU A 62 -12.74 -0.75 2.30
C LEU A 62 -12.99 -1.37 0.91
N ALA A 63 -14.21 -1.29 0.41
CA ALA A 63 -14.59 -1.85 -0.89
C ALA A 63 -14.01 -1.04 -2.08
N ASN A 64 -13.64 0.22 -1.86
CA ASN A 64 -13.03 1.09 -2.86
C ASN A 64 -11.49 0.95 -2.94
N VAL A 65 -10.89 -0.09 -2.36
CA VAL A 65 -9.48 -0.43 -2.55
C VAL A 65 -9.31 -1.22 -3.84
N SER A 66 -8.41 -0.76 -4.72
CA SER A 66 -8.13 -1.38 -6.03
C SER A 66 -6.63 -1.64 -6.19
N PRO A 67 -6.15 -2.88 -5.98
CA PRO A 67 -4.74 -3.17 -6.18
C PRO A 67 -4.38 -3.18 -7.68
N MET A 68 -3.26 -2.55 -8.02
CA MET A 68 -2.65 -2.64 -9.34
C MET A 68 -1.76 -3.89 -9.37
N LEU A 69 -2.28 -4.96 -9.94
CA LEU A 69 -1.61 -6.25 -9.98
C LEU A 69 -1.07 -6.53 -11.39
N ASP A 70 0.20 -6.88 -11.46
CA ASP A 70 0.85 -7.38 -12.67
C ASP A 70 1.56 -8.70 -12.37
N THR A 71 1.20 -9.76 -13.09
CA THR A 71 1.73 -11.10 -12.84
C THR A 71 3.24 -11.21 -13.02
N ASP A 72 3.83 -10.35 -13.87
CA ASP A 72 5.28 -10.35 -14.09
C ASP A 72 6.06 -9.77 -12.90
N LEU A 73 5.39 -9.00 -12.05
CA LEU A 73 5.95 -8.45 -10.82
C LEU A 73 5.64 -9.29 -9.57
N MET A 74 4.90 -10.41 -9.72
CA MET A 74 4.48 -11.27 -8.60
C MET A 74 5.36 -12.50 -8.47
N LEU A 75 5.67 -12.86 -7.20
CA LEU A 75 6.59 -13.96 -6.87
C LEU A 75 6.06 -15.32 -7.31
N HIS A 76 4.74 -15.55 -7.19
CA HIS A 76 4.11 -16.82 -7.54
C HIS A 76 4.11 -17.10 -9.06
N ASN A 77 4.38 -16.10 -9.90
CA ASN A 77 4.59 -16.27 -11.33
C ASN A 77 6.08 -16.26 -11.72
N GLY A 78 6.97 -16.56 -10.78
CA GLY A 78 8.41 -16.67 -10.96
C GLY A 78 9.19 -15.59 -10.19
N ALA A 79 9.70 -15.93 -9.01
CA ALA A 79 10.37 -14.98 -8.13
C ALA A 79 11.60 -14.32 -8.76
N ALA A 80 12.47 -15.10 -9.41
CA ALA A 80 13.65 -14.56 -10.11
C ALA A 80 13.28 -13.68 -11.32
N LYS A 81 12.15 -13.97 -11.99
CA LYS A 81 11.60 -13.12 -13.06
C LYS A 81 11.14 -11.79 -12.45
N SER A 82 10.31 -11.81 -11.41
CA SER A 82 9.83 -10.62 -10.71
C SER A 82 10.97 -9.68 -10.32
N SER A 83 12.06 -10.22 -9.73
CA SER A 83 13.24 -9.43 -9.34
C SER A 83 13.99 -8.79 -10.51
N ARG A 84 13.88 -9.33 -11.73
CA ARG A 84 14.43 -8.70 -12.94
C ARG A 84 13.47 -7.66 -13.50
N MET A 85 12.18 -7.98 -13.55
CA MET A 85 11.14 -7.13 -14.12
C MET A 85 11.00 -5.81 -13.36
N GLU A 86 11.08 -5.82 -12.02
CA GLU A 86 10.97 -4.60 -11.21
C GLU A 86 12.07 -3.55 -11.46
N LYS A 87 13.16 -3.95 -12.16
CA LYS A 87 14.28 -3.08 -12.54
C LYS A 87 14.16 -2.53 -13.96
N MET A 88 13.19 -3.00 -14.73
CA MET A 88 13.04 -2.61 -16.13
C MET A 88 12.40 -1.21 -16.21
N SER A 89 13.01 -0.33 -17.03
CA SER A 89 12.41 0.95 -17.37
C SER A 89 11.28 0.79 -18.37
N GLY A 90 10.26 1.63 -18.25
CA GLY A 90 9.11 1.69 -19.15
C GLY A 90 7.98 0.70 -18.85
N LEU A 91 8.14 -0.20 -17.86
CA LEU A 91 7.10 -1.16 -17.51
C LEU A 91 5.96 -0.50 -16.71
N ALA A 92 6.29 0.39 -15.79
CA ALA A 92 5.28 1.02 -14.93
C ALA A 92 4.23 1.84 -15.70
N PRO A 93 4.57 2.66 -16.69
CA PRO A 93 3.58 3.35 -17.52
C PRO A 93 2.63 2.40 -18.25
N GLU A 94 3.11 1.24 -18.72
CA GLU A 94 2.26 0.25 -19.38
C GLU A 94 1.28 -0.40 -18.39
N ILE A 95 1.72 -0.66 -17.17
CA ILE A 95 0.84 -1.15 -16.10
C ILE A 95 -0.19 -0.09 -15.74
N PHE A 96 0.25 1.16 -15.54
CA PHE A 96 -0.60 2.29 -15.15
C PHE A 96 -1.75 2.52 -16.15
N ARG A 97 -1.46 2.48 -17.47
CA ARG A 97 -2.47 2.65 -18.53
C ARG A 97 -3.59 1.61 -18.52
N ARG A 98 -3.39 0.48 -17.87
CA ARG A 98 -4.41 -0.59 -17.76
C ARG A 98 -5.47 -0.30 -16.70
N TYR A 99 -5.33 0.79 -15.94
CA TYR A 99 -6.25 1.22 -14.90
C TYR A 99 -6.78 2.59 -15.25
N THR A 100 -8.08 2.80 -14.99
CA THR A 100 -8.71 4.11 -15.17
C THR A 100 -8.71 4.84 -13.84
N LEU A 101 -7.87 5.88 -13.73
CA LEU A 101 -7.78 6.73 -12.54
C LEU A 101 -8.32 8.12 -12.85
N SER A 102 -8.85 8.77 -11.83
CA SER A 102 -9.39 10.13 -11.86
C SER A 102 -8.77 10.99 -10.76
N GLY A 103 -8.95 12.30 -10.82
CA GLY A 103 -8.43 13.22 -9.79
C GLY A 103 -9.03 13.03 -8.39
N SER A 104 -10.11 12.26 -8.24
CA SER A 104 -10.66 11.86 -6.95
C SER A 104 -9.94 10.67 -6.31
N ASP A 105 -9.09 9.97 -7.06
CA ASP A 105 -8.39 8.77 -6.62
C ASP A 105 -7.04 9.09 -5.94
N MET A 106 -6.49 8.10 -5.27
CA MET A 106 -5.14 8.15 -4.72
C MET A 106 -4.40 6.82 -4.95
N LEU A 107 -3.07 6.85 -4.89
CA LEU A 107 -2.23 5.67 -5.08
C LEU A 107 -1.19 5.54 -3.98
N PHE A 108 -1.25 4.40 -3.26
CA PHE A 108 -0.14 3.94 -2.40
C PHE A 108 0.86 3.14 -3.21
N ILE A 109 2.16 3.44 -3.05
CA ILE A 109 3.27 2.75 -3.71
C ILE A 109 4.19 2.20 -2.62
N PHE A 110 4.30 0.88 -2.54
CA PHE A 110 5.12 0.18 -1.56
C PHE A 110 6.43 -0.30 -2.19
N SER A 111 7.56 0.10 -1.61
CA SER A 111 8.88 -0.37 -1.99
C SER A 111 9.86 -0.13 -0.83
N ALA A 112 10.13 -1.13 -0.01
CA ALA A 112 11.01 -0.96 1.16
C ALA A 112 12.34 -0.32 0.80
N SER A 113 12.98 -0.72 -0.29
CA SER A 113 14.22 -0.10 -0.75
C SER A 113 14.03 1.25 -1.47
N GLY A 114 12.87 1.46 -2.10
CA GLY A 114 12.61 2.63 -2.94
C GLY A 114 13.58 2.81 -4.11
N LYS A 115 14.33 1.75 -4.52
CA LYS A 115 15.43 1.83 -5.48
C LYS A 115 15.06 1.44 -6.89
N ASN A 116 14.19 0.42 -7.02
CA ASN A 116 13.92 -0.20 -8.31
C ASN A 116 13.11 0.72 -9.21
N GLN A 117 13.32 0.57 -10.52
CA GLN A 117 12.81 1.50 -11.52
C GLN A 117 11.28 1.53 -11.56
N VAL A 118 10.63 0.36 -11.51
CA VAL A 118 9.18 0.25 -11.67
C VAL A 118 8.38 1.01 -10.60
N PRO A 119 8.65 0.89 -9.29
CA PRO A 119 7.90 1.70 -8.30
C PRO A 119 8.18 3.21 -8.41
N VAL A 120 9.37 3.63 -8.83
CA VAL A 120 9.68 5.04 -9.04
C VAL A 120 8.93 5.59 -10.26
N GLU A 121 8.98 4.90 -11.39
CA GLU A 121 8.24 5.28 -12.61
C GLU A 121 6.71 5.23 -12.40
N MET A 122 6.20 4.34 -11.52
CA MET A 122 4.79 4.32 -11.16
C MET A 122 4.37 5.60 -10.44
N ALA A 123 5.22 6.09 -9.53
CA ALA A 123 4.99 7.36 -8.86
C ALA A 123 4.99 8.52 -9.86
N ASP A 124 5.95 8.56 -10.78
CA ASP A 124 6.03 9.60 -11.81
C ASP A 124 4.81 9.58 -12.75
N ALA A 125 4.37 8.38 -13.17
CA ALA A 125 3.20 8.24 -14.03
C ALA A 125 1.91 8.71 -13.33
N ALA A 126 1.72 8.38 -12.06
CA ALA A 126 0.58 8.80 -11.28
C ALA A 126 0.56 10.31 -11.06
N ARG A 127 1.70 10.92 -10.69
CA ARG A 127 1.81 12.36 -10.51
C ARG A 127 1.59 13.14 -11.82
N ALA A 128 2.12 12.62 -12.93
CA ALA A 128 1.87 13.22 -14.25
C ALA A 128 0.38 13.19 -14.64
N ALA A 129 -0.37 12.22 -14.13
CA ALA A 129 -1.83 12.12 -14.30
C ALA A 129 -2.63 12.93 -13.24
N GLY A 130 -1.97 13.66 -12.35
CA GLY A 130 -2.61 14.43 -11.29
C GLY A 130 -3.20 13.59 -10.14
N ILE A 131 -2.73 12.35 -9.99
CA ILE A 131 -3.15 11.44 -8.92
C ILE A 131 -2.30 11.70 -7.67
N ARG A 132 -2.95 11.81 -6.52
CA ARG A 132 -2.28 11.94 -5.22
C ARG A 132 -1.53 10.67 -4.87
N THR A 133 -0.25 10.77 -4.54
CA THR A 133 0.65 9.63 -4.34
C THR A 133 1.20 9.56 -2.92
N VAL A 134 1.20 8.35 -2.38
CA VAL A 134 1.81 8.01 -1.08
C VAL A 134 2.87 6.94 -1.30
N GLY A 135 4.12 7.23 -0.96
CA GLY A 135 5.21 6.26 -1.03
C GLY A 135 5.56 5.71 0.35
N VAL A 136 5.62 4.39 0.47
CA VAL A 136 6.07 3.71 1.68
C VAL A 136 7.41 3.04 1.40
N SER A 137 8.48 3.59 1.98
CA SER A 137 9.86 3.09 1.80
C SER A 137 10.67 3.34 3.08
N SER A 138 11.84 2.71 3.20
CA SER A 138 12.70 2.90 4.36
C SER A 138 13.76 3.98 4.12
N ALA A 139 13.89 4.91 5.07
CA ALA A 139 14.93 5.92 5.09
C ALA A 139 16.36 5.32 5.13
N ALA A 140 16.51 4.09 5.66
CA ALA A 140 17.79 3.38 5.66
C ALA A 140 18.37 3.12 4.26
N TYR A 141 17.56 3.28 3.21
CA TYR A 141 18.00 3.13 1.81
C TYR A 141 18.28 4.46 1.10
N HIS A 142 17.97 5.63 1.67
CA HIS A 142 18.11 6.92 0.98
C HIS A 142 19.54 7.15 0.48
N GLU A 143 20.54 7.02 1.36
CA GLU A 143 21.95 7.15 0.99
C GLU A 143 22.48 5.98 0.14
N LYS A 144 21.71 4.92 0.03
CA LYS A 144 22.02 3.71 -0.76
C LYS A 144 21.32 3.70 -2.12
N GLY A 145 20.77 4.83 -2.55
CA GLY A 145 20.11 5.02 -3.84
C GLY A 145 18.59 4.81 -3.84
N GLY A 146 17.95 4.80 -2.67
CA GLY A 146 16.48 4.85 -2.54
C GLY A 146 15.95 6.21 -2.98
N LYS A 147 15.02 6.26 -3.95
CA LYS A 147 14.53 7.49 -4.57
C LYS A 147 13.03 7.71 -4.40
N LEU A 148 12.25 6.65 -4.16
CA LEU A 148 10.77 6.72 -4.16
C LEU A 148 10.25 7.91 -3.36
N HIS A 149 10.86 8.20 -2.19
CA HIS A 149 10.46 9.31 -1.32
C HIS A 149 10.53 10.69 -1.99
N GLN A 150 11.30 10.85 -3.08
CA GLN A 150 11.42 12.10 -3.84
C GLN A 150 10.40 12.21 -4.98
N HIS A 151 9.72 11.11 -5.31
CA HIS A 151 8.83 10.98 -6.46
C HIS A 151 7.34 10.94 -6.06
N VAL A 152 7.01 11.04 -4.77
CA VAL A 152 5.63 11.00 -4.25
C VAL A 152 5.26 12.28 -3.54
N ASP A 153 3.95 12.53 -3.34
CA ASP A 153 3.47 13.72 -2.64
C ASP A 153 3.66 13.57 -1.12
N VAL A 154 3.42 12.38 -0.57
CA VAL A 154 3.69 12.07 0.83
C VAL A 154 4.55 10.81 0.92
N ALA A 155 5.70 10.90 1.58
CA ALA A 155 6.58 9.76 1.84
C ALA A 155 6.51 9.36 3.31
N ILE A 156 6.24 8.07 3.58
CA ILE A 156 6.25 7.49 4.94
C ILE A 156 7.45 6.55 5.06
N ASP A 157 8.24 6.74 6.11
CA ASP A 157 9.34 5.83 6.45
C ASP A 157 8.81 4.60 7.18
N CYS A 158 8.94 3.43 6.57
CA CYS A 158 8.51 2.17 7.18
C CYS A 158 9.48 1.61 8.25
N LYS A 159 10.53 2.35 8.59
CA LYS A 159 11.50 2.07 9.68
C LYS A 159 12.20 0.71 9.61
N VAL A 160 12.16 0.02 8.48
CA VAL A 160 12.86 -1.25 8.35
C VAL A 160 14.36 -1.02 8.16
N PRO A 161 15.23 -1.91 8.70
CA PRO A 161 16.66 -1.78 8.53
C PRO A 161 17.10 -1.99 7.07
N TYR A 162 18.30 -1.53 6.74
CA TYR A 162 18.91 -1.86 5.45
C TYR A 162 19.05 -3.39 5.30
N GLY A 163 18.50 -3.95 4.23
CA GLY A 163 18.44 -5.40 4.00
C GLY A 163 17.16 -6.07 4.49
N ASP A 164 16.27 -5.33 5.19
CA ASP A 164 14.96 -5.78 5.69
C ASP A 164 15.02 -6.85 6.81
N ALA A 165 16.02 -7.71 6.82
CA ALA A 165 16.17 -8.77 7.83
C ALA A 165 16.67 -8.22 9.17
N CYS A 166 16.08 -8.69 10.28
CA CYS A 166 16.28 -8.06 11.59
C CYS A 166 16.85 -8.97 12.70
N ILE A 167 16.93 -10.29 12.48
CA ILE A 167 17.39 -11.26 13.49
C ILE A 167 18.68 -11.94 13.00
N PRO A 168 19.81 -11.78 13.71
CA PRO A 168 21.05 -12.48 13.35
C PRO A 168 20.90 -14.00 13.46
N VAL A 169 21.40 -14.72 12.45
CA VAL A 169 21.52 -16.18 12.43
C VAL A 169 22.89 -16.51 11.85
N GLY A 170 23.87 -16.71 12.71
CA GLY A 170 25.28 -16.84 12.30
C GLY A 170 25.75 -15.55 11.61
N ASP A 171 26.31 -15.68 10.41
CA ASP A 171 26.88 -14.56 9.64
C ASP A 171 25.83 -13.84 8.76
N VAL A 172 24.57 -14.22 8.83
CA VAL A 172 23.46 -13.62 8.07
C VAL A 172 22.31 -13.21 8.99
N ALA A 173 21.31 -12.51 8.44
CA ALA A 173 20.10 -12.16 9.18
C ALA A 173 18.87 -12.76 8.52
N MET A 174 17.83 -13.04 9.32
CA MET A 174 16.51 -13.52 8.93
C MET A 174 15.41 -12.59 9.46
N GLY A 175 14.16 -12.81 9.01
CA GLY A 175 12.98 -12.12 9.53
C GLY A 175 12.81 -10.74 8.91
N GLY A 176 12.17 -10.68 7.73
CA GLY A 176 11.80 -9.42 7.08
C GLY A 176 10.69 -8.71 7.85
N LEU A 177 10.80 -7.38 7.97
CA LEU A 177 9.84 -6.52 8.66
C LEU A 177 8.91 -5.78 7.69
N SER A 178 9.34 -5.57 6.44
CA SER A 178 8.71 -4.66 5.49
C SER A 178 7.23 -4.95 5.22
N THR A 179 6.84 -6.22 5.14
CA THR A 179 5.42 -6.58 4.92
C THR A 179 4.56 -6.20 6.12
N ALA A 180 5.02 -6.53 7.34
CA ALA A 180 4.28 -6.22 8.57
C ALA A 180 4.12 -4.71 8.77
N THR A 181 5.19 -3.93 8.57
CA THR A 181 5.17 -2.48 8.71
C THR A 181 4.34 -1.79 7.64
N ALA A 182 4.41 -2.26 6.39
CA ALA A 182 3.62 -1.72 5.29
C ALA A 182 2.12 -2.02 5.47
N CYS A 183 1.74 -3.23 5.92
CA CYS A 183 0.35 -3.54 6.27
C CYS A 183 -0.14 -2.68 7.44
N PHE A 184 0.69 -2.45 8.47
CA PHE A 184 0.35 -1.56 9.58
C PHE A 184 0.08 -0.13 9.09
N ILE A 185 1.00 0.45 8.31
CA ILE A 185 0.86 1.81 7.76
C ILE A 185 -0.44 1.93 6.94
N LEU A 186 -0.65 1.00 6.00
CA LEU A 186 -1.83 1.03 5.15
C LEU A 186 -3.11 0.94 5.97
N ASN A 187 -3.24 -0.07 6.83
CA ASN A 187 -4.44 -0.26 7.64
C ASN A 187 -4.70 0.91 8.59
N THR A 188 -3.65 1.48 9.21
CA THR A 188 -3.79 2.69 10.04
C THR A 188 -4.39 3.84 9.23
N CYS A 189 -3.84 4.15 8.07
CA CYS A 189 -4.33 5.24 7.22
C CYS A 189 -5.77 4.97 6.74
N LEU A 190 -6.11 3.74 6.36
CA LEU A 190 -7.46 3.37 5.90
C LEU A 190 -8.49 3.49 7.03
N ILE A 191 -8.15 3.00 8.24
CA ILE A 191 -9.04 3.04 9.41
C ILE A 191 -9.28 4.48 9.86
N GLU A 192 -8.20 5.26 10.06
CA GLU A 192 -8.33 6.65 10.52
C GLU A 192 -9.00 7.53 9.44
N GLY A 193 -8.70 7.31 8.17
CA GLY A 193 -9.40 7.98 7.06
C GLY A 193 -10.89 7.65 7.00
N ALA A 194 -11.27 6.38 7.21
CA ALA A 194 -12.68 5.98 7.29
C ALA A 194 -13.41 6.62 8.47
N LYS A 195 -12.76 6.72 9.64
CA LYS A 195 -13.31 7.42 10.81
C LYS A 195 -13.52 8.91 10.52
N LEU A 196 -12.55 9.57 9.87
CA LEU A 196 -12.66 10.98 9.49
C LEU A 196 -13.81 11.19 8.50
N ALA A 197 -13.92 10.36 7.44
CA ALA A 197 -15.01 10.46 6.48
C ALA A 197 -16.38 10.29 7.15
N LEU A 198 -16.50 9.33 8.09
CA LEU A 198 -17.72 9.11 8.86
C LEU A 198 -18.07 10.31 9.73
N ALA A 199 -17.11 10.88 10.44
CA ALA A 199 -17.29 12.07 11.27
C ALA A 199 -17.73 13.30 10.45
N GLU A 200 -17.35 13.35 9.17
CA GLU A 200 -17.74 14.39 8.22
C GLU A 200 -19.03 14.04 7.43
N GLY A 201 -19.75 13.01 7.84
CA GLY A 201 -21.08 12.65 7.32
C GLY A 201 -21.08 11.70 6.11
N THR A 202 -19.92 11.15 5.71
CA THR A 202 -19.84 10.17 4.62
C THR A 202 -19.63 8.77 5.18
N LYS A 203 -20.56 7.84 4.89
CA LYS A 203 -20.47 6.45 5.32
C LYS A 203 -19.38 5.71 4.51
N PRO A 204 -18.29 5.21 5.14
CA PRO A 204 -17.28 4.45 4.43
C PRO A 204 -17.83 3.11 3.89
N PRO A 205 -17.42 2.67 2.70
CA PRO A 205 -17.85 1.42 2.10
C PRO A 205 -17.05 0.24 2.67
N ILE A 206 -17.42 -0.25 3.85
CA ILE A 206 -16.67 -1.29 4.59
C ILE A 206 -17.33 -2.65 4.36
N TYR A 207 -16.57 -3.64 3.90
CA TYR A 207 -17.01 -5.02 3.82
C TYR A 207 -17.22 -5.65 5.19
N LEU A 208 -18.31 -6.36 5.36
CA LEU A 208 -18.56 -7.21 6.52
C LEU A 208 -18.00 -8.63 6.28
N SER A 209 -17.83 -9.38 7.37
CA SER A 209 -17.59 -10.82 7.21
C SER A 209 -18.82 -11.48 6.55
N GLY A 210 -18.60 -12.24 5.48
CA GLY A 210 -19.67 -13.04 4.87
C GLY A 210 -20.21 -14.16 5.77
N ASN A 211 -19.58 -14.38 6.93
CA ASN A 211 -19.97 -15.40 7.92
C ASN A 211 -20.85 -14.87 9.04
N ILE A 212 -21.16 -13.57 9.06
CA ILE A 212 -22.13 -12.97 10.00
C ILE A 212 -23.48 -12.76 9.32
N GLU A 213 -24.53 -12.67 10.11
CA GLU A 213 -25.90 -12.43 9.62
C GLU A 213 -25.97 -11.10 8.83
N GLY A 214 -26.56 -11.13 7.63
CA GLY A 214 -26.68 -9.99 6.73
C GLY A 214 -25.37 -9.57 6.03
N GLY A 215 -24.24 -10.20 6.36
CA GLY A 215 -22.94 -9.79 5.81
C GLY A 215 -22.85 -9.96 4.30
N ARG A 216 -23.41 -11.05 3.74
CA ARG A 216 -23.42 -11.28 2.29
C ARG A 216 -24.24 -10.25 1.54
N ASP A 217 -25.46 -9.98 1.99
CA ASP A 217 -26.37 -9.03 1.35
C ASP A 217 -25.78 -7.62 1.37
N HIS A 218 -25.18 -7.23 2.49
CA HIS A 218 -24.45 -5.97 2.60
C HIS A 218 -23.29 -5.89 1.59
N ASN A 219 -22.48 -6.94 1.48
CA ASN A 219 -21.33 -6.96 0.58
C ASN A 219 -21.74 -6.95 -0.89
N MET A 220 -22.82 -7.64 -1.27
CA MET A 220 -23.34 -7.61 -2.63
C MET A 220 -23.66 -6.19 -3.12
N VAL A 221 -24.23 -5.34 -2.26
CA VAL A 221 -24.47 -3.93 -2.58
C VAL A 221 -23.17 -3.19 -2.88
N LEU A 222 -22.13 -3.43 -2.09
CA LEU A 222 -20.81 -2.80 -2.30
C LEU A 222 -20.14 -3.36 -3.57
N GLU A 223 -20.24 -4.67 -3.81
CA GLU A 223 -19.70 -5.29 -5.02
C GLU A 223 -20.34 -4.69 -6.28
N GLU A 224 -21.67 -4.55 -6.32
CA GLU A 224 -22.36 -3.90 -7.43
C GLU A 224 -21.92 -2.44 -7.63
N MET A 225 -21.72 -1.70 -6.53
CA MET A 225 -21.28 -0.29 -6.58
C MET A 225 -19.89 -0.14 -7.22
N TYR A 226 -18.99 -1.07 -6.97
CA TYR A 226 -17.60 -1.01 -7.43
C TYR A 226 -17.30 -1.92 -8.64
N LEU A 227 -18.24 -2.73 -9.08
CA LEU A 227 -18.10 -3.58 -10.27
C LEU A 227 -17.75 -2.73 -11.50
N GLY A 228 -16.71 -3.10 -12.21
CA GLY A 228 -16.19 -2.37 -13.37
C GLY A 228 -15.31 -1.14 -13.04
N ARG A 229 -15.28 -0.70 -11.77
CA ARG A 229 -14.36 0.34 -11.28
C ARG A 229 -13.14 -0.28 -10.65
N VAL A 230 -13.33 -1.24 -9.75
CA VAL A 230 -12.26 -2.04 -9.14
C VAL A 230 -11.95 -3.21 -10.06
N LYS A 231 -10.77 -3.20 -10.67
CA LYS A 231 -10.42 -4.07 -11.81
C LYS A 231 -10.43 -5.57 -11.50
N HIS A 232 -10.18 -5.94 -10.25
CA HIS A 232 -10.04 -7.34 -9.84
C HIS A 232 -11.22 -7.84 -8.98
N LEU A 233 -12.31 -7.06 -8.93
CA LEU A 233 -13.54 -7.44 -8.25
C LEU A 233 -14.37 -8.43 -9.07
#